data_dc8f4aa6af43fad431aa81e6583e51e6
#
_entry.id   dc8f4aa6af43fad431aa81e6583e51e6
#
_cell.length_a   1.000
_cell.length_b   1.000
_cell.length_c   1.000
_cell.angle_alpha   90.00
_cell.angle_beta   90.00
_cell.angle_gamma   90.00
#
_symmetry.space_group_name_H-M   'P 1'
#
loop_
_entity.id
_entity.type
_entity.pdbx_description
1 polymer ?
#
loop_
_entity_poly.entity_id
_entity_poly.type
_entity_poly.pdbx_seq_one_letter_code
_entity_poly.pdbx_strand_id
1 'polypeptide(L)'
;AAIESVGFRWPAKGRVIAGFGNVNGTKNTGIKIALPVGTSVKASEAGTVAYSGSEVKGYGNMIIIRHPDGWVSVYANNGDLKVKRGDQVTRGQVVALSGQSGDVSSPQLHFELRKGSSPVDPMGYFSEN
;
A
#
# COMPACT_ATOMS: atom_id res chain seq x y z
N ALA A 1 -2.94 -20.90 -3.48
CA ALA A 1 -2.73 -20.54 -4.86
C ALA A 1 -1.60 -19.53 -4.96
N ALA A 2 -0.86 -19.59 -6.02
CA ALA A 2 0.24 -18.68 -6.24
C ALA A 2 -0.29 -17.28 -6.55
N ILE A 3 0.25 -16.28 -5.85
CA ILE A 3 -0.17 -14.89 -6.04
C ILE A 3 0.16 -14.43 -7.45
N GLU A 4 1.31 -14.85 -7.97
CA GLU A 4 1.74 -14.42 -9.29
C GLU A 4 0.81 -14.86 -10.41
N SER A 5 -0.04 -15.85 -10.19
CA SER A 5 -0.99 -16.26 -11.20
C SER A 5 -2.29 -15.47 -11.18
N VAL A 6 -2.55 -14.71 -10.11
CA VAL A 6 -3.78 -13.92 -9.97
C VAL A 6 -3.53 -12.42 -9.84
N GLY A 7 -2.29 -12.03 -9.54
CA GLY A 7 -1.94 -10.64 -9.37
C GLY A 7 -2.50 -10.05 -8.08
N PHE A 8 -2.25 -8.76 -7.90
CA PHE A 8 -2.70 -8.02 -6.73
C PHE A 8 -3.84 -7.08 -7.12
N ARG A 9 -4.76 -6.89 -6.17
CA ARG A 9 -5.84 -5.94 -6.34
C ARG A 9 -5.31 -4.53 -6.11
N TRP A 10 -5.78 -3.54 -6.86
CA TRP A 10 -5.50 -2.15 -6.57
C TRP A 10 -5.99 -1.82 -5.16
N PRO A 11 -5.17 -1.11 -4.35
CA PRO A 11 -5.59 -0.77 -2.98
C PRO A 11 -6.68 0.29 -2.95
N ALA A 12 -6.78 1.11 -4.00
CA ALA A 12 -7.79 2.14 -4.11
C ALA A 12 -7.86 2.61 -5.55
N LYS A 13 -8.96 3.25 -5.91
CA LYS A 13 -9.13 3.84 -7.25
C LYS A 13 -8.78 5.31 -7.19
N GLY A 14 -7.82 5.72 -7.98
CA GLY A 14 -7.38 7.09 -8.05
C GLY A 14 -6.34 7.26 -9.13
N ARG A 15 -5.87 8.49 -9.29
CA ARG A 15 -4.87 8.78 -10.29
C ARG A 15 -3.48 8.56 -9.72
N VAL A 16 -2.64 7.82 -10.44
CA VAL A 16 -1.24 7.64 -10.06
C VAL A 16 -0.50 8.94 -10.36
N ILE A 17 0.02 9.59 -9.32
CA ILE A 17 0.70 10.88 -9.45
C ILE A 17 2.22 10.74 -9.38
N ALA A 18 2.73 9.57 -8.98
CA ALA A 18 4.16 9.29 -9.01
C ALA A 18 4.35 7.80 -9.21
N GLY A 19 5.26 7.42 -10.09
CA GLY A 19 5.55 6.02 -10.39
C GLY A 19 6.74 5.50 -9.62
N PHE A 20 7.02 4.21 -9.80
CA PHE A 20 8.14 3.51 -9.16
C PHE A 20 9.45 3.86 -9.85
N GLY A 21 10.53 3.93 -9.07
CA GLY A 21 11.87 4.10 -9.60
C GLY A 21 12.34 5.55 -9.52
N ASN A 22 13.40 5.87 -10.28
CA ASN A 22 13.95 7.22 -10.27
C ASN A 22 13.11 8.13 -11.15
N VAL A 23 12.56 9.18 -10.55
CA VAL A 23 11.81 10.21 -11.25
C VAL A 23 12.39 11.55 -10.84
N ASN A 24 12.98 12.27 -11.79
CA ASN A 24 13.59 13.58 -11.55
C ASN A 24 14.58 13.56 -10.39
N GLY A 25 15.40 12.52 -10.32
CA GLY A 25 16.42 12.40 -9.28
C GLY A 25 15.91 11.87 -7.94
N THR A 26 14.61 11.64 -7.80
CA THR A 26 14.02 11.09 -6.58
C THR A 26 13.73 9.61 -6.78
N LYS A 27 14.22 8.78 -5.86
CA LYS A 27 13.95 7.35 -5.91
C LYS A 27 12.67 7.04 -5.17
N ASN A 28 11.72 6.46 -5.90
CA ASN A 28 10.41 6.09 -5.39
C ASN A 28 10.32 4.58 -5.22
N THR A 29 10.03 4.12 -4.01
CA THR A 29 9.97 2.69 -3.70
C THR A 29 8.60 2.08 -3.94
N GLY A 30 7.66 2.87 -4.39
CA GLY A 30 6.31 2.42 -4.69
C GLY A 30 5.64 3.40 -5.63
N ILE A 31 4.32 3.41 -5.61
CA ILE A 31 3.54 4.39 -6.37
C ILE A 31 2.78 5.29 -5.40
N LYS A 32 2.40 6.46 -5.89
CA LYS A 32 1.57 7.39 -5.14
C LYS A 32 0.27 7.61 -5.90
N ILE A 33 -0.84 7.48 -5.18
CA ILE A 33 -2.18 7.56 -5.76
C ILE A 33 -2.90 8.73 -5.10
N ALA A 34 -3.34 9.72 -5.89
CA ALA A 34 -4.13 10.83 -5.37
C ALA A 34 -5.52 10.33 -4.98
N LEU A 35 -5.93 10.62 -3.75
CA LEU A 35 -7.22 10.17 -3.22
C LEU A 35 -7.81 11.27 -2.35
N PRO A 36 -9.12 11.53 -2.46
CA PRO A 36 -9.77 12.37 -1.46
C PRO A 36 -9.65 11.76 -0.07
N VAL A 37 -9.48 12.59 0.94
CA VAL A 37 -9.41 12.12 2.32
C VAL A 37 -10.64 11.28 2.65
N GLY A 38 -10.42 10.14 3.33
CA GLY A 38 -11.52 9.25 3.73
C GLY A 38 -11.88 8.18 2.72
N THR A 39 -11.09 8.04 1.63
CA THR A 39 -11.32 6.97 0.67
C THR A 39 -10.90 5.63 1.27
N SER A 40 -11.69 4.58 1.03
CA SER A 40 -11.37 3.24 1.53
C SER A 40 -10.09 2.72 0.89
N VAL A 41 -9.16 2.26 1.74
CA VAL A 41 -7.93 1.60 1.32
C VAL A 41 -8.09 0.13 1.62
N LYS A 42 -7.90 -0.71 0.60
CA LYS A 42 -8.22 -2.14 0.66
C LYS A 42 -6.98 -2.98 0.53
N ALA A 43 -6.97 -4.10 1.25
CA ALA A 43 -5.86 -5.05 1.17
C ALA A 43 -5.74 -5.58 -0.26
N SER A 44 -4.53 -5.54 -0.81
CA SER A 44 -4.28 -5.97 -2.18
C SER A 44 -4.33 -7.49 -2.34
N GLU A 45 -4.18 -8.21 -1.24
CA GLU A 45 -4.30 -9.67 -1.20
C GLU A 45 -4.50 -10.08 0.26
N ALA A 46 -4.97 -11.30 0.47
CA ALA A 46 -5.10 -11.85 1.82
C ALA A 46 -3.74 -11.96 2.50
N GLY A 47 -3.72 -11.78 3.80
CA GLY A 47 -2.48 -11.88 4.54
C GLY A 47 -2.64 -11.54 6.00
N THR A 48 -1.51 -11.31 6.66
CA THR A 48 -1.46 -10.97 8.09
C THR A 48 -0.84 -9.59 8.25
N VAL A 49 -1.48 -8.74 9.05
CA VAL A 49 -0.94 -7.41 9.33
C VAL A 49 0.32 -7.54 10.16
N ALA A 50 1.45 -7.12 9.58
CA ALA A 50 2.75 -7.17 10.24
C ALA A 50 3.05 -5.90 11.01
N TYR A 51 2.44 -4.78 10.62
CA TYR A 51 2.64 -3.50 11.26
C TYR A 51 1.42 -2.61 11.02
N SER A 52 1.04 -1.86 12.06
CA SER A 52 -0.01 -0.85 11.97
C SER A 52 0.36 0.26 12.95
N GLY A 53 0.68 1.45 12.45
CA GLY A 53 1.11 2.53 13.31
C GLY A 53 1.69 3.70 12.54
N SER A 54 2.31 4.63 13.29
CA SER A 54 2.81 5.89 12.73
C SER A 54 4.26 6.17 13.12
N GLU A 55 5.02 5.15 13.45
CA GLU A 55 6.36 5.35 14.01
C GLU A 55 7.46 5.43 12.96
N VAL A 56 7.16 5.17 11.69
CA VAL A 56 8.16 5.26 10.63
C VAL A 56 8.10 6.67 10.05
N LYS A 57 9.21 7.38 10.16
CA LYS A 57 9.27 8.78 9.76
C LYS A 57 8.93 8.96 8.29
N GLY A 58 8.10 9.93 8.00
CA GLY A 58 7.73 10.29 6.62
C GLY A 58 6.54 9.53 6.08
N TYR A 59 6.25 8.34 6.62
CA TYR A 59 5.16 7.50 6.09
C TYR A 59 3.82 7.76 6.77
N GLY A 60 3.82 8.51 7.89
CA GLY A 60 2.58 8.76 8.61
C GLY A 60 1.93 7.47 9.09
N ASN A 61 0.63 7.41 9.00
CA ASN A 61 -0.13 6.23 9.42
C ASN A 61 0.00 5.14 8.37
N MET A 62 0.61 4.01 8.75
CA MET A 62 1.04 2.98 7.81
C MET A 62 0.58 1.59 8.22
N ILE A 63 0.21 0.79 7.23
CA ILE A 63 -0.10 -0.64 7.37
C ILE A 63 0.90 -1.42 6.54
N ILE A 64 1.42 -2.52 7.08
CA ILE A 64 2.23 -3.48 6.33
C ILE A 64 1.55 -4.83 6.44
N ILE A 65 1.32 -5.50 5.31
CA ILE A 65 0.67 -6.81 5.27
C ILE A 65 1.63 -7.82 4.64
N ARG A 66 1.80 -8.95 5.31
CA ARG A 66 2.56 -10.08 4.76
C ARG A 66 1.61 -11.05 4.08
N HIS A 67 1.99 -11.44 2.88
CA HIS A 67 1.24 -12.37 2.03
C HIS A 67 2.01 -13.66 1.86
N PRO A 68 1.40 -14.72 1.31
CA PRO A 68 2.14 -15.93 0.96
C PRO A 68 3.27 -15.66 -0.02
N ASP A 69 4.24 -16.57 -0.05
CA ASP A 69 5.34 -16.59 -1.02
C ASP A 69 6.30 -15.40 -0.90
N GLY A 70 6.39 -14.81 0.30
CA GLY A 70 7.35 -13.73 0.55
C GLY A 70 6.92 -12.37 0.04
N TRP A 71 5.68 -12.21 -0.39
CA TRP A 71 5.16 -10.92 -0.83
C TRP A 71 4.74 -10.07 0.37
N VAL A 72 4.95 -8.76 0.24
CA VAL A 72 4.59 -7.76 1.27
C VAL A 72 3.97 -6.56 0.58
N SER A 73 2.90 -6.03 1.12
CA SER A 73 2.32 -4.77 0.65
C SER A 73 2.35 -3.73 1.76
N VAL A 74 2.55 -2.47 1.37
CA VAL A 74 2.68 -1.34 2.28
C VAL A 74 1.70 -0.25 1.87
N TYR A 75 0.98 0.29 2.84
CA TYR A 75 -0.05 1.33 2.63
C TYR A 75 0.26 2.47 3.59
N ALA A 76 0.72 3.60 3.07
CA ALA A 76 1.19 4.70 3.92
C ALA A 76 0.45 6.01 3.63
N ASN A 77 0.64 6.97 4.51
CA ASN A 77 0.04 8.32 4.44
C ASN A 77 -1.47 8.29 4.65
N ASN A 78 -1.97 7.28 5.37
CA ASN A 78 -3.40 7.14 5.66
C ASN A 78 -3.87 8.14 6.69
N GLY A 79 -5.17 8.32 6.77
CA GLY A 79 -5.81 9.04 7.86
C GLY A 79 -6.10 8.11 9.03
N ASP A 80 -7.03 7.16 8.82
CA ASP A 80 -7.46 6.23 9.86
C ASP A 80 -6.97 4.83 9.56
N LEU A 81 -6.43 4.14 10.56
CA LEU A 81 -6.07 2.72 10.44
C LEU A 81 -7.20 1.87 11.04
N LYS A 82 -7.68 0.88 10.28
CA LYS A 82 -8.83 0.06 10.67
C LYS A 82 -8.45 -1.34 11.15
N VAL A 83 -7.18 -1.70 11.02
CA VAL A 83 -6.68 -3.01 11.46
C VAL A 83 -5.44 -2.80 12.32
N LYS A 84 -5.04 -3.83 13.03
CA LYS A 84 -3.88 -3.77 13.91
C LYS A 84 -3.00 -4.98 13.67
N ARG A 85 -1.77 -4.89 14.16
CA ARG A 85 -0.79 -5.97 14.02
C ARG A 85 -1.37 -7.28 14.51
N GLY A 86 -1.18 -8.32 13.70
CA GLY A 86 -1.67 -9.65 13.98
C GLY A 86 -3.01 -9.97 13.35
N ASP A 87 -3.74 -8.97 12.87
CA ASP A 87 -5.03 -9.24 12.25
C ASP A 87 -4.86 -9.99 10.94
N GLN A 88 -5.77 -10.93 10.68
CA GLN A 88 -5.87 -11.61 9.40
C GLN A 88 -6.81 -10.80 8.52
N VAL A 89 -6.40 -10.54 7.29
CA VAL A 89 -7.22 -9.77 6.35
C VAL A 89 -7.45 -10.58 5.08
N THR A 90 -8.58 -10.32 4.44
CA THR A 90 -8.91 -10.93 3.15
C THR A 90 -8.62 -9.94 2.03
N ARG A 91 -8.48 -10.45 0.81
CA ARG A 91 -8.29 -9.62 -0.38
C ARG A 91 -9.49 -8.68 -0.52
N GLY A 92 -9.23 -7.39 -0.63
CA GLY A 92 -10.27 -6.37 -0.79
C GLY A 92 -10.88 -5.86 0.51
N GLN A 93 -10.46 -6.39 1.65
CA GLN A 93 -10.94 -5.90 2.95
C GLN A 93 -10.42 -4.47 3.17
N VAL A 94 -11.29 -3.60 3.71
CA VAL A 94 -10.88 -2.24 4.05
C VAL A 94 -9.95 -2.30 5.26
N VAL A 95 -8.74 -1.78 5.10
CA VAL A 95 -7.72 -1.79 6.17
C VAL A 95 -7.44 -0.39 6.69
N ALA A 96 -7.81 0.65 5.93
CA ALA A 96 -7.58 2.03 6.33
C ALA A 96 -8.49 2.95 5.56
N LEU A 97 -8.58 4.20 6.01
CA LEU A 97 -9.13 5.30 5.22
C LEU A 97 -7.98 6.22 4.86
N SER A 98 -7.97 6.70 3.62
CA SER A 98 -6.90 7.53 3.12
C SER A 98 -6.86 8.88 3.82
N GLY A 99 -5.72 9.56 3.71
CA GLY A 99 -5.52 10.85 4.36
C GLY A 99 -4.34 11.59 3.80
N GLN A 100 -3.69 12.33 4.67
CA GLN A 100 -2.55 13.16 4.32
C GLN A 100 -1.51 13.15 5.44
N SER A 101 -1.37 12.03 6.15
CA SER A 101 -0.40 11.93 7.23
C SER A 101 1.01 11.73 6.69
N GLY A 102 2.01 12.11 7.48
CA GLY A 102 3.41 11.99 7.07
C GLY A 102 3.86 13.17 6.22
N ASP A 103 4.93 12.95 5.45
CA ASP A 103 5.58 14.01 4.68
C ASP A 103 5.00 14.12 3.28
N VAL A 104 3.73 14.47 3.18
CA VAL A 104 3.06 14.65 1.88
C VAL A 104 2.35 16.00 1.88
N SER A 105 2.30 16.63 0.72
CA SER A 105 1.72 17.96 0.56
C SER A 105 0.27 17.94 0.06
N SER A 106 -0.26 16.76 -0.25
CA SER A 106 -1.64 16.61 -0.69
C SER A 106 -2.17 15.25 -0.28
N PRO A 107 -3.50 15.07 -0.21
CA PRO A 107 -4.07 13.76 0.14
C PRO A 107 -3.66 12.72 -0.88
N GLN A 108 -3.04 11.64 -0.40
CA GLN A 108 -2.54 10.58 -1.29
C GLN A 108 -2.26 9.32 -0.50
N LEU A 109 -2.18 8.21 -1.22
CA LEU A 109 -1.77 6.91 -0.68
C LEU A 109 -0.42 6.55 -1.30
N HIS A 110 0.55 6.21 -0.45
CA HIS A 110 1.80 5.62 -0.90
C HIS A 110 1.66 4.10 -0.78
N PHE A 111 1.79 3.41 -1.90
CA PHE A 111 1.61 1.96 -1.95
C PHE A 111 2.89 1.31 -2.44
N GLU A 112 3.38 0.32 -1.70
CA GLU A 112 4.54 -0.46 -2.10
C GLU A 112 4.21 -1.93 -2.19
N LEU A 113 4.87 -2.59 -3.13
CA LEU A 113 4.88 -4.03 -3.23
C LEU A 113 6.32 -4.50 -3.10
N ARG A 114 6.55 -5.50 -2.27
CA ARG A 114 7.89 -6.03 -2.04
C ARG A 114 7.88 -7.53 -2.19
N LYS A 115 8.93 -8.06 -2.84
CA LYS A 115 9.20 -9.48 -2.86
C LYS A 115 10.37 -9.72 -1.92
N GLY A 116 10.11 -10.37 -0.79
CA GLY A 116 11.06 -10.38 0.31
C GLY A 116 11.26 -8.96 0.83
N SER A 117 12.49 -8.47 0.83
CA SER A 117 12.79 -7.11 1.26
C SER A 117 12.94 -6.14 0.09
N SER A 118 12.82 -6.60 -1.16
CA SER A 118 13.10 -5.79 -2.35
C SER A 118 11.82 -5.16 -2.89
N PRO A 119 11.75 -3.82 -2.96
CA PRO A 119 10.60 -3.18 -3.62
C PRO A 119 10.59 -3.48 -5.11
N VAL A 120 9.38 -3.68 -5.64
CA VAL A 120 9.17 -3.90 -7.07
C VAL A 120 8.15 -2.90 -7.59
N ASP A 121 8.11 -2.70 -8.90
CA ASP A 121 7.13 -1.80 -9.52
C ASP A 121 5.75 -2.44 -9.41
N PRO A 122 4.83 -1.87 -8.61
CA PRO A 122 3.51 -2.48 -8.44
C PRO A 122 2.71 -2.56 -9.73
N MET A 123 2.98 -1.66 -10.69
CA MET A 123 2.20 -1.59 -11.93
C MET A 123 2.29 -2.87 -12.75
N GLY A 124 3.37 -3.63 -12.59
CA GLY A 124 3.53 -4.90 -13.30
C GLY A 124 2.80 -6.07 -12.65
N TYR A 125 2.20 -5.87 -11.48
CA TYR A 125 1.63 -6.97 -10.69
C TYR A 125 0.15 -6.81 -10.39
N PHE A 126 -0.46 -5.69 -10.77
CA PHE A 126 -1.90 -5.50 -10.53
C PHE A 126 -2.72 -6.35 -11.49
N SER A 127 -3.74 -7.00 -10.94
CA SER A 127 -4.78 -7.63 -11.77
C SER A 127 -5.76 -6.55 -12.22
N GLU A 128 -6.63 -6.91 -13.18
CA GLU A 128 -7.59 -5.95 -13.73
C GLU A 128 -8.77 -5.65 -12.81
N ASN A 129 -8.86 -6.32 -11.70
CA ASN A 129 -9.99 -6.08 -10.79
C ASN A 129 -9.65 -5.02 -9.77
#